data_b1a87437fd10208a82267225f94d8733
#
_entry.id   b1a87437fd10208a82267225f94d8733
#
_cell.length_a   1.000
_cell.length_b   1.000
_cell.length_c   1.000
_cell.angle_alpha   90.00
_cell.angle_beta   90.00
_cell.angle_gamma   90.00
#
_symmetry.space_group_name_H-M   'P 1'
#
loop_
_entity.id
_entity.type
_entity.pdbx_description
1 polymer ?
#
loop_
_entity_poly.entity_id
_entity_poly.type
_entity_poly.pdbx_seq_one_letter_code
_entity_poly.pdbx_strand_id
1 'polypeptide(L)'
;ILYTSDYQESDIQAIEQLIDLLQDYDPAIKAVHVSTYNEFLGDQKMEWFKDLVNEKIGDKKITFELLLSDHIFKKLNDYINENEFDMLVMLEKERFGIIDKWFHDDLVRKMEFRTSIPLLSYNEQYLRVMDQEDAETGSRMHQEH
;
A
#
# COMPACT_ATOMS: atom_id res chain seq x y z
N ILE A 1 -0.53 -6.51 10.25
CA ILE A 1 -1.10 -5.39 9.47
C ILE A 1 -1.43 -5.90 8.08
N LEU A 2 -2.60 -5.58 7.57
CA LEU A 2 -2.99 -5.79 6.19
C LEU A 2 -2.76 -4.49 5.41
N TYR A 3 -1.90 -4.52 4.40
CA TYR A 3 -1.70 -3.44 3.45
C TYR A 3 -2.33 -3.82 2.11
N THR A 4 -3.33 -3.08 1.65
CA THR A 4 -3.90 -3.32 0.33
C THR A 4 -3.13 -2.53 -0.71
N SER A 5 -2.64 -3.22 -1.72
CA SER A 5 -1.74 -2.68 -2.75
C SER A 5 -2.26 -3.00 -4.15
N ASP A 6 -1.97 -2.17 -5.11
CA ASP A 6 -2.07 -2.50 -6.53
C ASP A 6 -0.69 -2.84 -7.13
N TYR A 7 0.30 -3.03 -6.24
CA TYR A 7 1.69 -3.35 -6.57
C TYR A 7 2.33 -2.31 -7.51
N GLN A 8 2.18 -1.03 -7.15
CA GLN A 8 2.81 0.10 -7.84
C GLN A 8 3.91 0.73 -7.00
N GLU A 9 4.78 1.49 -7.64
CA GLU A 9 5.92 2.13 -6.97
C GLU A 9 5.49 3.09 -5.85
N SER A 10 4.36 3.79 -6.01
CA SER A 10 3.82 4.67 -4.97
C SER A 10 3.48 3.96 -3.66
N ASP A 11 3.20 2.66 -3.68
CA ASP A 11 2.97 1.86 -2.48
C ASP A 11 4.24 1.70 -1.63
N ILE A 12 5.43 1.77 -2.24
CA ILE A 12 6.71 1.68 -1.52
C ILE A 12 6.83 2.79 -0.49
N GLN A 13 6.58 4.03 -0.88
CA GLN A 13 6.64 5.18 0.02
C GLN A 13 5.66 5.05 1.19
N ALA A 14 4.43 4.61 0.91
CA ALA A 14 3.44 4.38 1.96
C ALA A 14 3.88 3.28 2.94
N ILE A 15 4.48 2.19 2.45
CA ILE A 15 5.01 1.12 3.28
C ILE A 15 6.21 1.61 4.11
N GLU A 16 7.11 2.40 3.54
CA GLU A 16 8.23 3.02 4.27
C GLU A 16 7.71 3.91 5.41
N GLN A 17 6.77 4.79 5.13
CA GLN A 17 6.13 5.64 6.14
C GLN A 17 5.44 4.82 7.24
N LEU A 18 4.79 3.73 6.87
CA LEU A 18 4.14 2.83 7.83
C LEU A 18 5.16 2.15 8.75
N ILE A 19 6.28 1.69 8.20
CA ILE A 19 7.37 1.08 8.96
C ILE A 19 7.97 2.10 9.94
N ASP A 20 8.23 3.32 9.48
CA ASP A 20 8.76 4.38 10.33
C ASP A 20 7.79 4.78 11.44
N LEU A 21 6.50 4.89 11.12
CA LEU A 21 5.45 5.20 12.11
C LEU A 21 5.37 4.14 13.21
N LEU A 22 5.57 2.88 12.87
CA LEU A 22 5.40 1.74 13.76
C LEU A 22 6.73 1.06 14.13
N GLN A 23 7.86 1.76 14.00
CA GLN A 23 9.19 1.21 14.20
C GLN A 23 9.38 0.53 15.58
N ASP A 24 8.74 1.08 16.63
CA ASP A 24 8.84 0.55 17.98
C ASP A 24 8.05 -0.77 18.19
N TYR A 25 7.17 -1.12 17.25
CA TYR A 25 6.32 -2.30 17.33
C TYR A 25 6.79 -3.47 16.46
N ASP A 26 7.78 -3.26 15.58
CA ASP A 26 8.28 -4.25 14.62
C ASP A 26 7.15 -5.01 13.90
N PRO A 27 6.26 -4.32 13.15
CA PRO A 27 5.05 -4.89 12.62
C PRO A 27 5.32 -5.92 11.52
N ALA A 28 4.54 -7.01 11.52
CA ALA A 28 4.43 -7.89 10.37
C ALA A 28 3.39 -7.32 9.39
N ILE A 29 3.79 -7.08 8.15
CA ILE A 29 2.97 -6.49 7.11
C ILE A 29 2.65 -7.56 6.05
N LYS A 30 1.38 -7.74 5.74
CA LYS A 30 0.94 -8.52 4.59
C LYS A 30 0.41 -7.58 3.51
N ALA A 31 1.13 -7.47 2.41
CA ALA A 31 0.73 -6.71 1.24
C ALA A 31 -0.13 -7.60 0.33
N VAL A 32 -1.37 -7.19 0.11
CA VAL A 32 -2.37 -7.96 -0.63
C VAL A 32 -2.88 -7.16 -1.82
N HIS A 33 -2.89 -7.79 -2.98
CA HIS A 33 -3.57 -7.31 -4.16
C HIS A 33 -4.76 -8.21 -4.49
N VAL A 34 -5.92 -7.61 -4.76
CA VAL A 34 -7.06 -8.35 -5.28
C VAL A 34 -7.10 -8.20 -6.80
N SER A 35 -6.71 -9.24 -7.52
CA SER A 35 -6.72 -9.28 -8.99
C SER A 35 -8.10 -9.68 -9.51
N THR A 36 -8.58 -9.00 -10.55
CA THR A 36 -9.79 -9.44 -11.28
C THR A 36 -9.46 -10.56 -12.26
N TYR A 37 -10.46 -11.33 -12.67
CA TYR A 37 -10.27 -12.39 -13.67
C TYR A 37 -9.81 -11.89 -15.04
N ASN A 38 -9.96 -10.58 -15.31
CA ASN A 38 -9.52 -9.95 -16.55
C ASN A 38 -8.14 -9.28 -16.41
N GLU A 39 -7.53 -9.30 -15.24
CA GLU A 39 -6.19 -8.77 -15.02
C GLU A 39 -5.14 -9.80 -15.41
N PHE A 40 -4.54 -9.60 -16.57
CA PHE A 40 -3.36 -10.36 -16.96
C PHE A 40 -2.14 -9.82 -16.21
N LEU A 41 -1.23 -10.64 -15.76
CA LEU A 41 0.04 -10.22 -15.15
C LEU A 41 -0.01 -9.88 -13.64
N GLY A 42 -1.07 -10.24 -12.90
CA GLY A 42 -1.12 -10.05 -11.45
C GLY A 42 0.07 -10.70 -10.73
N ASP A 43 0.42 -11.94 -11.09
CA ASP A 43 1.58 -12.67 -10.53
C ASP A 43 2.90 -11.97 -10.88
N GLN A 44 3.06 -11.48 -12.11
CA GLN A 44 4.28 -10.79 -12.54
C GLN A 44 4.43 -9.43 -11.84
N LYS A 45 3.34 -8.71 -11.66
CA LYS A 45 3.33 -7.47 -10.86
C LYS A 45 3.76 -7.73 -9.41
N MET A 46 3.24 -8.80 -8.81
CA MET A 46 3.60 -9.18 -7.46
C MET A 46 5.09 -9.50 -7.33
N GLU A 47 5.65 -10.29 -8.24
CA GLU A 47 7.09 -10.63 -8.23
C GLU A 47 7.96 -9.37 -8.44
N TRP A 48 7.63 -8.52 -9.40
CA TRP A 48 8.32 -7.25 -9.59
C TRP A 48 8.25 -6.36 -8.34
N PHE A 49 7.09 -6.28 -7.70
CA PHE A 49 6.91 -5.47 -6.51
C PHE A 49 7.69 -6.02 -5.31
N LYS A 50 7.75 -7.35 -5.15
CA LYS A 50 8.61 -7.99 -4.15
C LYS A 50 10.08 -7.61 -4.32
N ASP A 51 10.59 -7.67 -5.55
CA ASP A 51 11.96 -7.31 -5.86
C ASP A 51 12.23 -5.84 -5.50
N LEU A 52 11.31 -4.96 -5.84
CA LEU A 52 11.41 -3.54 -5.53
C LEU A 52 11.37 -3.26 -4.01
N VAL A 53 10.51 -3.95 -3.28
CA VAL A 53 10.44 -3.86 -1.81
C VAL A 53 11.74 -4.36 -1.20
N ASN A 54 12.28 -5.47 -1.66
CA ASN A 54 13.56 -6.00 -1.17
C ASN A 54 14.73 -5.05 -1.44
N GLU A 55 14.75 -4.39 -2.60
CA GLU A 55 15.77 -3.41 -2.96
C GLU A 55 15.69 -2.15 -2.09
N LYS A 56 14.50 -1.60 -1.89
CA LYS A 56 14.32 -0.28 -1.26
C LYS A 56 14.14 -0.33 0.26
N ILE A 57 13.49 -1.36 0.77
CA ILE A 57 13.14 -1.49 2.19
C ILE A 57 14.03 -2.51 2.90
N GLY A 58 14.45 -3.55 2.18
CA GLY A 58 15.31 -4.60 2.72
C GLY A 58 14.58 -5.61 3.61
N ASP A 59 15.31 -6.19 4.56
CA ASP A 59 14.88 -7.30 5.41
C ASP A 59 13.84 -6.86 6.46
N LYS A 60 12.61 -6.65 6.03
CA LYS A 60 11.46 -6.41 6.90
C LYS A 60 10.48 -7.58 6.83
N LYS A 61 9.62 -7.72 7.83
CA LYS A 61 8.58 -8.76 7.90
C LYS A 61 7.41 -8.43 6.97
N ILE A 62 7.67 -8.45 5.66
CA ILE A 62 6.66 -8.18 4.63
C ILE A 62 6.42 -9.45 3.84
N THR A 63 5.16 -9.85 3.77
CA THR A 63 4.68 -10.96 2.94
C THR A 63 3.72 -10.45 1.88
N PHE A 64 3.57 -11.20 0.78
CA PHE A 64 2.78 -10.78 -0.37
C PHE A 64 1.77 -11.85 -0.72
N GLU A 65 0.58 -11.44 -1.08
CA GLU A 65 -0.49 -12.35 -1.50
C GLU A 65 -1.33 -11.75 -2.62
N LEU A 66 -1.69 -12.58 -3.58
CA LEU A 66 -2.61 -12.25 -4.66
C LEU A 66 -3.94 -12.95 -4.41
N LEU A 67 -4.98 -12.17 -4.24
CA LEU A 67 -6.35 -12.68 -4.15
C LEU A 67 -7.05 -12.50 -5.49
N LEU A 68 -7.93 -13.43 -5.86
CA LEU A 68 -8.66 -13.38 -7.11
C LEU A 68 -10.14 -13.13 -6.86
N SER A 69 -10.68 -12.04 -7.38
CA SER A 69 -12.12 -11.73 -7.32
C SER A 69 -12.49 -10.54 -8.17
N ASP A 70 -13.65 -10.58 -8.85
CA ASP A 70 -14.24 -9.42 -9.50
C ASP A 70 -14.98 -8.49 -8.51
N HIS A 71 -15.13 -8.90 -7.25
CA HIS A 71 -15.76 -8.15 -6.18
C HIS A 71 -14.75 -7.76 -5.09
N ILE A 72 -13.98 -6.72 -5.35
CA ILE A 72 -12.83 -6.31 -4.53
C ILE A 72 -13.21 -6.05 -3.08
N PHE A 73 -14.21 -5.19 -2.86
CA PHE A 73 -14.67 -4.83 -1.51
C PHE A 73 -15.09 -6.07 -0.69
N LYS A 74 -15.92 -6.91 -1.30
CA LYS A 74 -16.39 -8.13 -0.64
C LYS A 74 -15.22 -9.05 -0.30
N LYS A 75 -14.29 -9.25 -1.25
CA LYS A 75 -13.11 -10.11 -1.06
C LYS A 75 -12.22 -9.62 0.06
N LEU A 76 -11.95 -8.31 0.12
CA LEU A 76 -11.15 -7.72 1.21
C LEU A 76 -11.86 -7.85 2.56
N ASN A 77 -13.15 -7.57 2.62
CA ASN A 77 -13.91 -7.68 3.86
C ASN A 77 -13.98 -9.13 4.38
N ASP A 78 -14.23 -10.09 3.50
CA ASP A 78 -14.21 -11.51 3.84
C ASP A 78 -12.80 -11.91 4.34
N TYR A 79 -11.75 -11.49 3.64
CA TYR A 79 -10.37 -11.78 3.99
C TYR A 79 -9.98 -11.22 5.37
N ILE A 80 -10.43 -10.01 5.71
CA ILE A 80 -10.23 -9.40 7.03
C ILE A 80 -10.94 -10.22 8.11
N ASN A 81 -12.17 -10.68 7.85
CA ASN A 81 -12.94 -11.44 8.81
C ASN A 81 -12.46 -12.89 9.01
N GLU A 82 -11.80 -13.45 7.99
CA GLU A 82 -11.24 -14.82 8.02
C GLU A 82 -9.83 -14.88 8.61
N ASN A 83 -9.18 -13.73 8.79
CA ASN A 83 -7.82 -13.62 9.29
C ASN A 83 -7.72 -12.63 10.45
N GLU A 84 -6.70 -12.78 11.27
CA GLU A 84 -6.44 -11.88 12.39
C GLU A 84 -5.51 -10.74 11.97
N PHE A 85 -6.07 -9.56 11.73
CA PHE A 85 -5.32 -8.34 11.48
C PHE A 85 -5.63 -7.28 12.54
N ASP A 86 -4.63 -6.53 12.96
CA ASP A 86 -4.76 -5.44 13.94
C ASP A 86 -5.12 -4.10 13.27
N MET A 87 -4.79 -3.95 12.00
CA MET A 87 -4.97 -2.71 11.23
C MET A 87 -5.04 -2.98 9.74
N LEU A 88 -5.91 -2.24 9.05
CA LEU A 88 -5.94 -2.14 7.60
C LEU A 88 -5.25 -0.83 7.18
N VAL A 89 -4.35 -0.91 6.19
CA VAL A 89 -3.67 0.25 5.62
C VAL A 89 -3.95 0.31 4.12
N MET A 90 -4.29 1.49 3.64
CA MET A 90 -4.62 1.75 2.24
C MET A 90 -3.92 3.03 1.75
N LEU A 91 -3.50 3.04 0.50
CA LEU A 91 -3.03 4.25 -0.17
C LEU A 91 -4.16 4.83 -1.03
N GLU A 92 -4.57 6.04 -0.70
CA GLU A 92 -5.55 6.81 -1.47
C GLU A 92 -4.84 7.49 -2.64
N LYS A 93 -5.20 7.12 -3.87
CA LYS A 93 -4.58 7.62 -5.11
C LYS A 93 -5.50 8.59 -5.81
N GLU A 94 -4.93 9.70 -6.29
CA GLU A 94 -5.66 10.59 -7.19
C GLU A 94 -5.83 9.98 -8.58
N ARG A 95 -6.99 10.22 -9.14
CA ARG A 95 -7.32 9.78 -10.48
C ARG A 95 -6.80 10.77 -11.52
N PHE A 96 -5.80 10.37 -12.27
CA PHE A 96 -5.53 10.93 -13.58
C PHE A 96 -5.60 9.80 -14.61
N GLY A 97 -6.79 9.61 -15.23
CA GLY A 97 -6.96 8.68 -16.35
C GLY A 97 -8.01 7.57 -16.13
N ILE A 98 -8.51 7.04 -17.23
CA ILE A 98 -9.66 6.13 -17.37
C ILE A 98 -9.36 4.68 -16.88
N ILE A 99 -8.15 4.37 -16.38
CA ILE A 99 -7.64 3.00 -16.30
C ILE A 99 -7.61 2.39 -14.89
N ASP A 100 -7.59 3.18 -13.83
CA ASP A 100 -7.48 2.61 -12.46
C ASP A 100 -8.81 2.53 -11.72
N LYS A 101 -9.52 1.43 -11.95
CA LYS A 101 -10.74 1.07 -11.20
C LYS A 101 -10.47 0.58 -9.76
N TRP A 102 -9.20 0.54 -9.32
CA TRP A 102 -8.79 -0.27 -8.19
C TRP A 102 -8.80 0.44 -6.84
N PHE A 103 -8.45 1.71 -6.80
CA PHE A 103 -8.46 2.51 -5.57
C PHE A 103 -9.27 3.78 -5.78
N HIS A 104 -10.55 3.57 -6.00
CA HIS A 104 -11.50 4.67 -5.99
C HIS A 104 -11.65 5.18 -4.56
N ASP A 105 -11.78 6.49 -4.38
CA ASP A 105 -12.28 7.09 -3.14
C ASP A 105 -13.42 6.28 -2.53
N ASP A 106 -14.22 5.62 -3.38
CA ASP A 106 -15.30 4.74 -2.98
C ASP A 106 -14.86 3.48 -2.21
N LEU A 107 -13.70 2.88 -2.51
CA LEU A 107 -13.24 1.69 -1.82
C LEU A 107 -12.75 2.06 -0.41
N VAL A 108 -11.92 3.11 -0.28
CA VAL A 108 -11.46 3.60 1.03
C VAL A 108 -12.67 3.98 1.89
N ARG A 109 -13.59 4.77 1.36
CA ARG A 109 -14.83 5.16 2.06
C ARG A 109 -15.70 3.97 2.47
N LYS A 110 -15.87 2.98 1.60
CA LYS A 110 -16.61 1.76 1.95
C LYS A 110 -15.93 0.99 3.06
N MET A 111 -14.60 0.92 3.05
CA MET A 111 -13.83 0.26 4.10
C MET A 111 -13.88 1.05 5.41
N GLU A 112 -13.81 2.39 5.39
CA GLU A 112 -13.97 3.24 6.58
C GLU A 112 -15.25 2.95 7.35
N PHE A 113 -16.35 2.71 6.65
CA PHE A 113 -17.66 2.47 7.27
C PHE A 113 -17.96 1.02 7.62
N ARG A 114 -17.22 0.06 7.08
CA ARG A 114 -17.58 -1.35 7.16
C ARG A 114 -16.49 -2.28 7.66
N THR A 115 -15.27 -1.82 7.81
CA THR A 115 -14.22 -2.64 8.39
C THR A 115 -14.41 -2.79 9.90
N SER A 116 -14.10 -3.99 10.42
CA SER A 116 -14.12 -4.29 11.86
C SER A 116 -12.82 -3.92 12.58
N ILE A 117 -11.78 -3.49 11.83
CA ILE A 117 -10.47 -3.13 12.37
C ILE A 117 -10.14 -1.67 12.01
N PRO A 118 -9.24 -1.00 12.76
CA PRO A 118 -8.80 0.35 12.44
C PRO A 118 -8.27 0.47 11.01
N LEU A 119 -8.63 1.54 10.31
CA LEU A 119 -8.13 1.88 8.98
C LEU A 119 -7.19 3.08 9.06
N LEU A 120 -5.97 2.91 8.53
CA LEU A 120 -5.03 4.00 8.25
C LEU A 120 -5.00 4.22 6.73
N SER A 121 -5.30 5.42 6.30
CA SER A 121 -5.23 5.83 4.89
C SER A 121 -4.08 6.83 4.69
N TYR A 122 -3.22 6.55 3.72
CA TYR A 122 -2.24 7.51 3.22
C TYR A 122 -2.76 8.18 1.96
N ASN A 123 -2.45 9.46 1.79
CA ASN A 123 -2.75 10.19 0.56
C ASN A 123 -1.49 10.27 -0.31
N GLU A 124 -1.57 9.80 -1.55
CA GLU A 124 -0.43 9.74 -2.48
C GLU A 124 0.18 11.11 -2.77
N GLN A 125 -0.63 12.17 -2.92
CA GLN A 125 -0.12 13.51 -3.13
C GLN A 125 0.71 14.01 -1.96
N TYR A 126 0.26 13.75 -0.74
CA TYR A 126 0.99 14.14 0.46
C TYR A 126 2.35 13.46 0.54
N LEU A 127 2.42 12.18 0.21
CA LEU A 127 3.69 11.43 0.17
C LEU A 127 4.66 12.00 -0.87
N ARG A 128 4.18 12.41 -2.04
CA ARG A 128 5.01 13.04 -3.09
C ARG A 128 5.59 14.38 -2.66
N VAL A 129 4.84 15.18 -1.91
CA VAL A 129 5.30 16.47 -1.39
C VAL A 129 6.42 16.27 -0.35
N MET A 130 6.26 15.30 0.54
CA MET A 130 7.28 14.99 1.54
C MET A 130 8.62 14.58 0.90
N ASP A 131 8.60 13.73 -0.13
CA ASP A 131 9.81 13.34 -0.86
C ASP A 131 10.55 14.52 -1.49
N GLN A 132 9.82 15.50 -2.02
CA GLN A 132 10.42 16.69 -2.60
C GLN A 132 11.09 17.59 -1.54
N GLU A 133 10.48 17.75 -0.37
CA GLU A 133 11.03 18.51 0.73
C GLU A 133 12.30 17.86 1.30
N ASP A 134 12.31 16.53 1.45
CA ASP A 134 13.47 15.78 1.90
C ASP A 134 14.64 15.84 0.90
N ALA A 135 14.34 15.76 -0.39
CA ALA A 135 15.35 15.89 -1.47
C ALA A 135 15.96 17.29 -1.52
N GLU A 136 15.17 18.35 -1.32
CA GLU A 136 15.65 19.73 -1.27
C GLU A 136 16.48 20.00 -0.01
N THR A 137 16.08 19.46 1.12
CA THR A 137 16.79 19.63 2.41
C THR A 137 18.11 18.87 2.39
N GLY A 138 18.14 17.65 1.86
CA GLY A 138 19.35 16.87 1.68
C GLY A 138 20.36 17.52 0.72
N SER A 139 19.89 18.18 -0.32
CA SER A 139 20.74 18.92 -1.27
C SER A 139 21.37 20.18 -0.65
N ARG A 140 20.68 20.86 0.25
CA ARG A 140 21.20 22.04 0.95
C ARG A 140 22.31 21.69 1.94
N MET A 141 22.19 20.57 2.65
CA MET A 141 23.23 20.11 3.59
C MET A 141 24.54 19.72 2.91
N HIS A 142 24.51 19.32 1.64
CA HIS A 142 25.71 18.99 0.86
C HIS A 142 26.41 20.20 0.24
N GLN A 143 25.77 21.36 0.19
CA GLN A 143 26.36 22.60 -0.35
C GLN A 143 27.03 23.49 0.71
N GLU A 144 26.87 23.22 2.01
CA GLU A 144 27.50 23.98 3.12
C GLU A 144 28.86 23.39 3.60
N HIS A 145 29.36 22.43 2.91
CA HIS A 145 30.69 21.85 3.12
C HIS A 145 31.51 21.94 1.83
#